data_7d7ad67b1b383b7c611ad2fda822d78c
#
_entry.id   7d7ad67b1b383b7c611ad2fda822d78c
#
_cell.length_a   1.000
_cell.length_b   1.000
_cell.length_c   1.000
_cell.angle_alpha   90.00
_cell.angle_beta   90.00
_cell.angle_gamma   90.00
#
_symmetry.space_group_name_H-M   'P 1'
#
loop_
_entity.id
_entity.type
_entity.pdbx_description
1 polymer ?
#
loop_
_entity_poly.entity_id
_entity_poly.type
_entity_poly.pdbx_seq_one_letter_code
_entity_poly.pdbx_strand_id
1 'polypeptide(L)'
;MTTVLATAPAFDGRSAVFAGTDVCREAGLTLPDGTGHPMFEDDVWDFTDVVGLPVQLALCTRRFDFTEITDERWRLVGKELVLAMLAPQHPAVAPLPRAHRTALHLTSCAGRLDELTRFCRWLSEHGVSRLAQIDTRIRDAYMAHRRYVLDEHGAVVGEQGPATRRAAAQVVVDLVNYRELFTADSVPADLRPWGGATASAIAEMPSGRIENKTQPIDDTVLQPMLAAALFLVSSLGPHAVELAQQIREADKLSARKTRGLRAVHVAPVAEFTELLNEYTDTCTPLPMLADHHVADRLASGWAADDPLLTLATGVLARQAGVTQFEARWMSRLRGPLEDAVTSVGIKEVFARDAAGVTAADPSLVLPWTLPLHRLQAVALVGIVRTATMIVLAAASGMRASELMELRIGCRLPLEEPTPGLTRYRLASKVVKGQPLGGTDDEWVVIEPVYRAVELAEDLHDDRHEGALLFGRFAFSVRYKWCGPPHPTRTCSSPASPPITPPSRP
;
A
#
# COMPACT_ATOMS: atom_id res chain seq x y z
N MET A 1 -29.03 15.25 22.38
CA MET A 1 -29.35 13.98 21.72
C MET A 1 -28.85 12.89 22.64
N THR A 2 -29.74 12.15 23.24
CA THR A 2 -29.42 11.10 24.21
C THR A 2 -29.00 9.87 23.41
N THR A 3 -27.73 9.53 23.44
CA THR A 3 -27.19 8.31 22.82
C THR A 3 -27.79 7.12 23.59
N VAL A 4 -28.67 6.38 22.95
CA VAL A 4 -29.15 5.10 23.46
C VAL A 4 -27.98 4.14 23.37
N LEU A 5 -27.37 3.82 24.52
CA LEU A 5 -26.41 2.73 24.64
C LEU A 5 -27.15 1.45 24.21
N ALA A 6 -26.71 0.86 23.10
CA ALA A 6 -27.20 -0.45 22.69
C ALA A 6 -26.80 -1.45 23.79
N THR A 7 -27.78 -2.03 24.45
CA THR A 7 -27.57 -3.10 25.44
C THR A 7 -27.09 -4.34 24.70
N ALA A 8 -25.90 -4.85 25.07
CA ALA A 8 -25.38 -6.11 24.54
C ALA A 8 -26.41 -7.24 24.73
N PRO A 9 -26.59 -8.11 23.73
CA PRO A 9 -27.54 -9.21 23.85
C PRO A 9 -27.13 -10.13 25.00
N ALA A 10 -28.03 -10.32 25.96
CA ALA A 10 -27.83 -11.27 27.04
C ALA A 10 -28.24 -12.66 26.55
N PHE A 11 -27.28 -13.55 26.44
CA PHE A 11 -27.52 -14.98 26.19
C PHE A 11 -27.48 -15.72 27.53
N ASP A 12 -28.51 -16.53 27.80
CA ASP A 12 -28.67 -17.32 29.04
C ASP A 12 -28.56 -16.51 30.35
N GLY A 13 -28.89 -15.19 30.31
CA GLY A 13 -28.87 -14.32 31.48
C GLY A 13 -27.49 -13.87 31.96
N ARG A 14 -26.41 -14.19 31.23
CA ARG A 14 -25.05 -13.70 31.51
C ARG A 14 -24.76 -12.48 30.64
N SER A 15 -24.26 -11.42 31.23
CA SER A 15 -23.69 -10.28 30.51
C SER A 15 -22.34 -10.68 29.91
N ALA A 16 -22.03 -10.22 28.71
CA ALA A 16 -20.71 -10.39 28.11
C ALA A 16 -19.63 -9.87 29.06
N VAL A 17 -18.50 -10.58 29.16
CA VAL A 17 -17.40 -10.27 30.08
C VAL A 17 -16.83 -8.88 29.84
N PHE A 18 -16.83 -8.46 28.57
CA PHE A 18 -16.26 -7.17 28.15
C PHE A 18 -17.33 -6.13 27.81
N ALA A 19 -18.59 -6.33 28.26
CA ALA A 19 -19.66 -5.38 27.96
C ALA A 19 -19.33 -3.97 28.43
N GLY A 20 -19.57 -2.96 27.55
CA GLY A 20 -19.28 -1.55 27.82
C GLY A 20 -17.79 -1.19 27.80
N THR A 21 -16.91 -2.07 27.34
CA THR A 21 -15.46 -1.84 27.33
C THR A 21 -15.01 -1.11 26.08
N ASP A 22 -14.17 -0.09 26.26
CA ASP A 22 -13.38 0.52 25.19
C ASP A 22 -12.24 -0.44 24.80
N VAL A 23 -12.28 -0.95 23.60
CA VAL A 23 -11.36 -1.98 23.10
C VAL A 23 -9.92 -1.48 23.07
N CYS A 24 -9.69 -0.25 22.60
CA CYS A 24 -8.35 0.32 22.52
C CYS A 24 -7.75 0.53 23.91
N ARG A 25 -8.53 1.08 24.80
CA ARG A 25 -8.09 1.32 26.19
C ARG A 25 -7.74 0.03 26.91
N GLU A 26 -8.58 -0.99 26.77
CA GLU A 26 -8.34 -2.30 27.40
C GLU A 26 -7.12 -3.00 26.81
N ALA A 27 -6.91 -2.90 25.51
CA ALA A 27 -5.75 -3.43 24.81
C ALA A 27 -4.46 -2.60 25.01
N GLY A 28 -4.52 -1.47 25.74
CA GLY A 28 -3.37 -0.57 25.92
C GLY A 28 -2.95 0.13 24.61
N LEU A 29 -3.88 0.31 23.69
CA LEU A 29 -3.66 1.02 22.42
C LEU A 29 -4.03 2.49 22.56
N THR A 30 -3.20 3.39 22.04
CA THR A 30 -3.43 4.83 22.10
C THR A 30 -4.01 5.34 20.79
N LEU A 31 -5.07 6.12 20.86
CA LEU A 31 -5.65 6.84 19.74
C LEU A 31 -5.41 8.35 19.92
N PRO A 32 -5.32 9.15 18.82
CA PRO A 32 -5.25 10.59 18.87
C PRO A 32 -6.52 11.19 19.51
N ASP A 33 -6.37 12.36 20.15
CA ASP A 33 -7.49 13.08 20.72
C ASP A 33 -8.59 13.37 19.68
N GLY A 34 -9.83 13.13 20.05
CA GLY A 34 -10.99 13.34 19.17
C GLY A 34 -11.30 12.22 18.20
N THR A 35 -10.50 11.14 18.19
CA THR A 35 -10.79 9.93 17.40
C THR A 35 -11.85 9.08 18.11
N GLY A 36 -12.78 8.50 17.34
CA GLY A 36 -13.77 7.56 17.87
C GLY A 36 -13.12 6.27 18.35
N HIS A 37 -13.41 5.85 19.57
CA HIS A 37 -12.93 4.60 20.13
C HIS A 37 -13.88 3.45 19.79
N PRO A 38 -13.42 2.31 19.28
CA PRO A 38 -14.27 1.14 19.10
C PRO A 38 -14.68 0.58 20.47
N MET A 39 -15.98 0.39 20.64
CA MET A 39 -16.56 -0.26 21.82
C MET A 39 -16.70 -1.77 21.56
N PHE A 40 -16.69 -2.55 22.62
CA PHE A 40 -16.84 -4.02 22.50
C PHE A 40 -18.11 -4.42 21.76
N GLU A 41 -19.20 -3.67 21.90
CA GLU A 41 -20.47 -3.90 21.24
C GLU A 41 -20.44 -3.67 19.73
N ASP A 42 -19.50 -2.84 19.24
CA ASP A 42 -19.41 -2.54 17.83
C ASP A 42 -19.07 -3.80 17.01
N ASP A 43 -19.73 -3.97 15.88
CA ASP A 43 -19.46 -5.09 14.98
C ASP A 43 -18.20 -4.92 14.14
N VAL A 44 -17.62 -3.71 14.15
CA VAL A 44 -16.37 -3.39 13.47
C VAL A 44 -15.48 -2.60 14.43
N TRP A 45 -14.28 -3.13 14.69
CA TRP A 45 -13.26 -2.41 15.43
C TRP A 45 -12.23 -1.85 14.46
N ASP A 46 -12.15 -0.52 14.42
CA ASP A 46 -11.22 0.19 13.53
C ASP A 46 -10.00 0.71 14.33
N PHE A 47 -8.84 0.19 14.00
CA PHE A 47 -7.55 0.53 14.60
C PHE A 47 -6.69 1.39 13.65
N THR A 48 -7.28 1.97 12.59
CA THR A 48 -6.51 2.68 11.54
C THR A 48 -5.66 3.81 12.12
N ASP A 49 -6.19 4.52 13.10
CA ASP A 49 -5.56 5.69 13.71
C ASP A 49 -4.77 5.39 14.98
N VAL A 50 -4.59 4.12 15.36
CA VAL A 50 -3.79 3.75 16.54
C VAL A 50 -2.36 4.23 16.38
N VAL A 51 -1.87 4.97 17.38
CA VAL A 51 -0.52 5.54 17.40
C VAL A 51 0.53 4.42 17.44
N GLY A 52 1.54 4.55 16.60
CA GLY A 52 2.66 3.59 16.55
C GLY A 52 2.41 2.36 15.70
N LEU A 53 1.30 2.28 14.98
CA LEU A 53 1.13 1.19 14.00
C LEU A 53 2.17 1.29 12.90
N PRO A 54 2.83 0.16 12.53
CA PRO A 54 3.75 0.14 11.41
C PRO A 54 3.08 0.63 10.12
N VAL A 55 3.76 1.50 9.38
CA VAL A 55 3.20 2.15 8.17
C VAL A 55 2.77 1.14 7.11
N GLN A 56 3.56 0.05 6.95
CA GLN A 56 3.30 -1.01 5.98
C GLN A 56 2.13 -1.94 6.37
N LEU A 57 1.57 -1.80 7.58
CA LEU A 57 0.45 -2.65 8.00
C LEU A 57 -0.76 -2.39 7.10
N ALA A 58 -1.22 -3.43 6.42
CA ALA A 58 -2.33 -3.33 5.48
C ALA A 58 -3.62 -2.85 6.18
N LEU A 59 -4.41 -2.03 5.50
CA LEU A 59 -5.67 -1.49 6.06
C LEU A 59 -6.64 -2.59 6.49
N CYS A 60 -6.71 -3.71 5.75
CA CYS A 60 -7.54 -4.85 6.15
C CYS A 60 -7.11 -5.51 7.47
N THR A 61 -5.85 -5.31 7.90
CA THR A 61 -5.34 -5.81 9.18
C THR A 61 -5.59 -4.83 10.33
N ARG A 62 -5.94 -3.58 10.01
CA ARG A 62 -6.27 -2.55 10.99
C ARG A 62 -7.75 -2.48 11.33
N ARG A 63 -8.58 -3.24 10.63
CA ARG A 63 -10.02 -3.24 10.80
C ARG A 63 -10.53 -4.66 10.99
N PHE A 64 -11.10 -4.93 12.14
CA PHE A 64 -11.69 -6.23 12.47
C PHE A 64 -13.19 -6.15 12.26
N ASP A 65 -13.67 -6.90 11.28
CA ASP A 65 -15.07 -6.94 10.89
C ASP A 65 -15.68 -8.29 11.35
N PHE A 66 -16.50 -8.23 12.38
CA PHE A 66 -17.15 -9.40 12.96
C PHE A 66 -18.48 -9.74 12.26
N THR A 67 -18.98 -8.88 11.36
CA THR A 67 -20.24 -9.13 10.64
C THR A 67 -20.15 -10.34 9.70
N GLU A 68 -18.93 -10.71 9.31
CA GLU A 68 -18.66 -11.92 8.53
C GLU A 68 -19.00 -13.22 9.27
N ILE A 69 -19.10 -13.18 10.61
CA ILE A 69 -19.63 -14.26 11.43
C ILE A 69 -21.14 -14.06 11.56
N THR A 70 -21.93 -14.81 10.80
CA THR A 70 -23.37 -14.60 10.65
C THR A 70 -24.18 -14.94 11.91
N ASP A 71 -23.77 -15.95 12.68
CA ASP A 71 -24.41 -16.30 13.96
C ASP A 71 -23.98 -15.31 15.05
N GLU A 72 -24.93 -14.60 15.64
CA GLU A 72 -24.66 -13.55 16.65
C GLU A 72 -23.97 -14.10 17.91
N ARG A 73 -24.24 -15.34 18.30
CA ARG A 73 -23.58 -15.98 19.46
C ARG A 73 -22.11 -16.23 19.16
N TRP A 74 -21.80 -16.71 17.95
CA TRP A 74 -20.42 -16.94 17.53
C TRP A 74 -19.69 -15.65 17.25
N ARG A 75 -20.43 -14.62 16.81
CA ARG A 75 -19.88 -13.26 16.68
C ARG A 75 -19.41 -12.73 18.04
N LEU A 76 -20.23 -12.93 19.08
CA LEU A 76 -19.85 -12.56 20.45
C LEU A 76 -18.64 -13.36 20.94
N VAL A 77 -18.60 -14.68 20.71
CA VAL A 77 -17.42 -15.50 20.99
C VAL A 77 -16.17 -14.98 20.27
N GLY A 78 -16.30 -14.57 19.01
CA GLY A 78 -15.22 -13.97 18.24
C GLY A 78 -14.69 -12.68 18.86
N LYS A 79 -15.59 -11.77 19.28
CA LYS A 79 -15.25 -10.53 19.98
C LYS A 79 -14.54 -10.81 21.33
N GLU A 80 -15.11 -11.71 22.14
CA GLU A 80 -14.51 -12.13 23.43
C GLU A 80 -13.11 -12.72 23.24
N LEU A 81 -12.94 -13.60 22.26
CA LEU A 81 -11.65 -14.23 21.95
C LEU A 81 -10.60 -13.23 21.51
N VAL A 82 -10.96 -12.36 20.57
CA VAL A 82 -10.02 -11.38 20.01
C VAL A 82 -9.61 -10.36 21.06
N LEU A 83 -10.56 -9.84 21.88
CA LEU A 83 -10.21 -8.89 22.93
C LEU A 83 -9.37 -9.55 24.03
N ALA A 84 -9.66 -10.81 24.37
CA ALA A 84 -8.82 -11.56 25.32
C ALA A 84 -7.37 -11.74 24.81
N MET A 85 -7.16 -11.87 23.50
CA MET A 85 -5.83 -11.95 22.91
C MET A 85 -5.11 -10.59 22.86
N LEU A 86 -5.85 -9.49 22.73
CA LEU A 86 -5.31 -8.13 22.78
C LEU A 86 -5.03 -7.67 24.22
N ALA A 87 -5.82 -8.12 25.19
CA ALA A 87 -5.78 -7.71 26.58
C ALA A 87 -5.61 -8.89 27.54
N PRO A 88 -4.50 -9.65 27.50
CA PRO A 88 -4.28 -10.83 28.34
C PRO A 88 -4.18 -10.52 29.83
N GLN A 89 -3.94 -9.27 30.22
CA GLN A 89 -3.89 -8.78 31.59
C GLN A 89 -5.28 -8.55 32.20
N HIS A 90 -6.34 -8.55 31.40
CA HIS A 90 -7.71 -8.35 31.89
C HIS A 90 -8.06 -9.38 32.99
N PRO A 91 -8.70 -8.98 34.12
CA PRO A 91 -8.98 -9.87 35.25
C PRO A 91 -9.70 -11.18 34.92
N ALA A 92 -10.53 -11.18 33.89
CA ALA A 92 -11.23 -12.39 33.43
C ALA A 92 -10.33 -13.30 32.55
N VAL A 93 -9.27 -12.80 31.96
CA VAL A 93 -8.36 -13.54 31.05
C VAL A 93 -7.15 -14.08 31.81
N ALA A 94 -6.55 -13.27 32.69
CA ALA A 94 -5.36 -13.61 33.44
C ALA A 94 -5.41 -14.95 34.20
N PRO A 95 -6.56 -15.37 34.77
CA PRO A 95 -6.68 -16.66 35.45
C PRO A 95 -6.70 -17.87 34.51
N LEU A 96 -7.01 -17.69 33.22
CA LEU A 96 -7.13 -18.79 32.27
C LEU A 96 -5.77 -19.49 32.09
N PRO A 97 -5.65 -20.78 32.33
CA PRO A 97 -4.34 -21.44 32.44
C PRO A 97 -3.57 -21.51 31.13
N ARG A 98 -4.29 -21.45 30.00
CA ARG A 98 -3.73 -21.60 28.65
C ARG A 98 -3.88 -20.35 27.77
N ALA A 99 -4.39 -19.25 28.31
CA ALA A 99 -4.45 -17.98 27.61
C ALA A 99 -3.05 -17.41 27.33
N HIS A 100 -2.92 -16.60 26.31
CA HIS A 100 -1.70 -15.84 26.03
C HIS A 100 -1.36 -14.96 27.25
N ARG A 101 -0.07 -14.82 27.57
CA ARG A 101 0.42 -13.98 28.68
C ARG A 101 0.87 -12.61 28.22
N THR A 102 1.11 -12.47 26.92
CA THR A 102 1.47 -11.21 26.27
C THR A 102 0.44 -10.91 25.18
N ALA A 103 0.10 -9.63 25.04
CA ALA A 103 -0.81 -9.18 23.99
C ALA A 103 -0.33 -9.63 22.62
N LEU A 104 -1.24 -10.15 21.80
CA LEU A 104 -0.93 -10.47 20.42
C LEU A 104 -0.93 -9.19 19.59
N HIS A 105 -0.06 -9.15 18.58
CA HIS A 105 -0.06 -8.08 17.60
C HIS A 105 -1.34 -8.12 16.75
N LEU A 106 -1.85 -6.93 16.32
CA LEU A 106 -3.07 -6.82 15.52
C LEU A 106 -3.09 -7.75 14.30
N THR A 107 -1.95 -7.90 13.59
CA THR A 107 -1.84 -8.86 12.48
C THR A 107 -2.15 -10.29 12.89
N SER A 108 -1.71 -10.69 14.10
CA SER A 108 -1.98 -12.03 14.61
C SER A 108 -3.45 -12.20 14.97
N CYS A 109 -4.04 -11.18 15.60
CA CYS A 109 -5.48 -11.18 15.95
C CYS A 109 -6.35 -11.19 14.68
N ALA A 110 -6.04 -10.38 13.67
CA ALA A 110 -6.72 -10.39 12.38
C ALA A 110 -6.68 -11.78 11.73
N GLY A 111 -5.51 -12.42 11.69
CA GLY A 111 -5.39 -13.79 11.17
C GLY A 111 -6.15 -14.83 11.98
N ARG A 112 -6.30 -14.63 13.29
CA ARG A 112 -7.16 -15.50 14.13
C ARG A 112 -8.63 -15.29 13.84
N LEU A 113 -9.05 -14.03 13.70
CA LEU A 113 -10.44 -13.70 13.35
C LEU A 113 -10.81 -14.26 11.96
N ASP A 114 -9.94 -14.08 10.97
CA ASP A 114 -10.14 -14.62 9.62
C ASP A 114 -10.34 -16.14 9.63
N GLU A 115 -9.54 -16.87 10.39
CA GLU A 115 -9.63 -18.33 10.45
C GLU A 115 -10.84 -18.78 11.29
N LEU A 116 -11.19 -18.06 12.36
CA LEU A 116 -12.40 -18.31 13.13
C LEU A 116 -13.65 -18.10 12.26
N THR A 117 -13.69 -17.03 11.48
CA THR A 117 -14.78 -16.76 10.54
C THR A 117 -14.95 -17.90 9.53
N ARG A 118 -13.84 -18.42 8.98
CA ARG A 118 -13.89 -19.60 8.09
C ARG A 118 -14.41 -20.83 8.81
N PHE A 119 -13.97 -21.04 10.04
CA PHE A 119 -14.43 -22.18 10.84
C PHE A 119 -15.93 -22.08 11.14
N CYS A 120 -16.42 -20.94 11.59
CA CYS A 120 -17.84 -20.72 11.85
C CYS A 120 -18.69 -20.92 10.60
N ARG A 121 -18.25 -20.43 9.44
CA ARG A 121 -18.92 -20.63 8.15
C ARG A 121 -18.99 -22.11 7.80
N TRP A 122 -17.87 -22.83 7.90
CA TRP A 122 -17.82 -24.25 7.63
C TRP A 122 -18.74 -25.06 8.57
N LEU A 123 -18.78 -24.72 9.86
CA LEU A 123 -19.69 -25.33 10.84
C LEU A 123 -21.16 -25.15 10.41
N SER A 124 -21.56 -23.94 10.03
CA SER A 124 -22.91 -23.64 9.57
C SER A 124 -23.29 -24.43 8.31
N GLU A 125 -22.38 -24.52 7.34
CA GLU A 125 -22.55 -25.30 6.09
C GLU A 125 -22.71 -26.83 6.36
N HIS A 126 -22.17 -27.29 7.49
CA HIS A 126 -22.28 -28.73 7.92
C HIS A 126 -23.34 -28.98 8.98
N GLY A 127 -24.25 -28.02 9.16
CA GLY A 127 -25.42 -28.18 10.05
C GLY A 127 -25.09 -28.13 11.55
N VAL A 128 -23.88 -27.66 11.91
CA VAL A 128 -23.52 -27.42 13.31
C VAL A 128 -24.08 -26.06 13.72
N SER A 129 -24.91 -26.01 14.73
CA SER A 129 -25.57 -24.77 15.20
C SER A 129 -25.07 -24.29 16.56
N ARG A 130 -24.23 -25.07 17.25
CA ARG A 130 -23.65 -24.74 18.55
C ARG A 130 -22.24 -25.25 18.66
N LEU A 131 -21.34 -24.44 19.25
CA LEU A 131 -19.96 -24.87 19.55
C LEU A 131 -19.93 -26.08 20.51
N ALA A 132 -20.94 -26.20 21.37
CA ALA A 132 -21.12 -27.35 22.25
C ALA A 132 -21.32 -28.71 21.52
N GLN A 133 -21.59 -28.68 20.21
CA GLN A 133 -21.73 -29.89 19.37
C GLN A 133 -20.37 -30.35 18.79
N ILE A 134 -19.32 -29.55 18.94
CA ILE A 134 -18.02 -29.87 18.37
C ILE A 134 -17.42 -31.07 19.14
N ASP A 135 -17.34 -32.18 18.47
CA ASP A 135 -16.69 -33.41 18.91
C ASP A 135 -15.39 -33.64 18.14
N THR A 136 -14.74 -34.76 18.41
CA THR A 136 -13.50 -35.17 17.73
C THR A 136 -13.71 -35.35 16.22
N ARG A 137 -14.88 -35.85 15.80
CA ARG A 137 -15.20 -36.09 14.39
C ARG A 137 -15.36 -34.80 13.62
N ILE A 138 -16.07 -33.80 14.16
CA ILE A 138 -16.25 -32.48 13.54
C ILE A 138 -14.90 -31.76 13.42
N ARG A 139 -14.11 -31.80 14.49
CA ARG A 139 -12.73 -31.25 14.50
C ARG A 139 -11.86 -31.84 13.41
N ASP A 140 -11.85 -33.18 13.26
CA ASP A 140 -11.02 -33.87 12.29
C ASP A 140 -11.53 -33.67 10.86
N ALA A 141 -12.85 -33.61 10.66
CA ALA A 141 -13.46 -33.27 9.38
C ALA A 141 -13.08 -31.84 8.92
N TYR A 142 -13.07 -30.86 9.85
CA TYR A 142 -12.58 -29.52 9.53
C TYR A 142 -11.11 -29.53 9.12
N MET A 143 -10.25 -30.24 9.86
CA MET A 143 -8.84 -30.35 9.52
C MET A 143 -8.62 -31.02 8.16
N ALA A 144 -9.38 -32.05 7.82
CA ALA A 144 -9.36 -32.69 6.50
C ALA A 144 -9.77 -31.70 5.41
N HIS A 145 -10.86 -30.94 5.63
CA HIS A 145 -11.28 -29.88 4.71
C HIS A 145 -10.20 -28.80 4.51
N ARG A 146 -9.50 -28.42 5.56
CA ARG A 146 -8.43 -27.39 5.50
C ARG A 146 -7.09 -27.93 5.05
N ARG A 147 -6.95 -29.25 4.85
CA ARG A 147 -5.73 -29.86 4.36
C ARG A 147 -5.57 -29.72 2.84
N TYR A 148 -6.67 -29.81 2.10
CA TYR A 148 -6.63 -29.91 0.65
C TYR A 148 -7.03 -28.61 -0.05
N VAL A 149 -6.43 -28.37 -1.21
CA VAL A 149 -6.87 -27.36 -2.17
C VAL A 149 -7.82 -28.09 -3.15
N LEU A 150 -9.05 -27.60 -3.23
CA LEU A 150 -10.06 -28.14 -4.13
C LEU A 150 -10.20 -27.21 -5.34
N ASP A 151 -10.44 -27.80 -6.52
CA ASP A 151 -10.83 -27.03 -7.70
C ASP A 151 -12.33 -26.66 -7.67
N GLU A 152 -12.81 -26.03 -8.74
CA GLU A 152 -14.21 -25.64 -8.91
C GLU A 152 -15.19 -26.83 -8.94
N HIS A 153 -14.70 -28.03 -9.17
CA HIS A 153 -15.48 -29.29 -9.21
C HIS A 153 -15.36 -30.08 -7.91
N GLY A 154 -14.58 -29.57 -6.91
CA GLY A 154 -14.36 -30.23 -5.63
C GLY A 154 -13.29 -31.33 -5.68
N ALA A 155 -12.52 -31.47 -6.78
CA ALA A 155 -11.41 -32.41 -6.85
C ALA A 155 -10.16 -31.85 -6.15
N VAL A 156 -9.40 -32.72 -5.50
CA VAL A 156 -8.16 -32.35 -4.83
C VAL A 156 -7.08 -32.07 -5.86
N VAL A 157 -6.61 -30.81 -5.91
CA VAL A 157 -5.52 -30.38 -6.81
C VAL A 157 -4.19 -30.16 -6.07
N GLY A 158 -4.19 -30.22 -4.76
CA GLY A 158 -2.98 -30.07 -3.95
C GLY A 158 -3.24 -30.06 -2.46
N GLU A 159 -2.17 -29.96 -1.67
CA GLU A 159 -2.26 -29.76 -0.22
C GLU A 159 -1.96 -28.32 0.18
N GLN A 160 -2.68 -27.84 1.20
CA GLN A 160 -2.40 -26.58 1.84
C GLN A 160 -1.05 -26.62 2.58
N GLY A 161 -0.32 -25.51 2.55
CA GLY A 161 0.95 -25.45 3.26
C GLY A 161 0.80 -25.61 4.79
N PRO A 162 1.84 -26.09 5.48
CA PRO A 162 1.80 -26.34 6.93
C PRO A 162 1.36 -25.12 7.75
N ALA A 163 1.69 -23.90 7.32
CA ALA A 163 1.28 -22.68 8.02
C ALA A 163 -0.24 -22.48 8.02
N THR A 164 -0.92 -22.75 6.89
CA THR A 164 -2.38 -22.71 6.77
C THR A 164 -3.04 -23.78 7.63
N ARG A 165 -2.52 -25.02 7.58
CA ARG A 165 -2.99 -26.12 8.44
C ARG A 165 -2.84 -25.78 9.93
N ARG A 166 -1.70 -25.15 10.30
CA ARG A 166 -1.47 -24.69 11.69
C ARG A 166 -2.49 -23.63 12.11
N ALA A 167 -2.82 -22.68 11.24
CA ALA A 167 -3.83 -21.67 11.56
C ALA A 167 -5.20 -22.31 11.82
N ALA A 168 -5.61 -23.27 11.01
CA ALA A 168 -6.84 -24.03 11.19
C ALA A 168 -6.86 -24.85 12.50
N ALA A 169 -5.79 -25.56 12.81
CA ALA A 169 -5.69 -26.29 14.08
C ALA A 169 -5.71 -25.34 15.29
N GLN A 170 -5.08 -24.19 15.16
CA GLN A 170 -4.95 -23.22 16.24
C GLN A 170 -6.30 -22.60 16.64
N VAL A 171 -7.22 -22.37 15.72
CA VAL A 171 -8.57 -21.86 16.04
C VAL A 171 -9.29 -22.81 16.99
N VAL A 172 -9.25 -24.13 16.73
CA VAL A 172 -9.85 -25.12 17.63
C VAL A 172 -9.18 -25.12 19.00
N VAL A 173 -7.83 -25.02 19.03
CA VAL A 173 -7.06 -24.92 20.28
C VAL A 173 -7.42 -23.64 21.04
N ASP A 174 -7.55 -22.52 20.37
CA ASP A 174 -7.90 -21.23 20.98
C ASP A 174 -9.32 -21.28 21.58
N LEU A 175 -10.31 -21.81 20.86
CA LEU A 175 -11.68 -22.00 21.39
C LEU A 175 -11.68 -22.85 22.68
N VAL A 176 -10.86 -23.88 22.76
CA VAL A 176 -10.74 -24.70 23.97
C VAL A 176 -9.99 -23.97 25.09
N ASN A 177 -8.93 -23.24 24.77
CA ASN A 177 -8.12 -22.54 25.76
C ASN A 177 -8.87 -21.38 26.44
N TYR A 178 -9.81 -20.74 25.71
CA TYR A 178 -10.59 -19.59 26.17
C TYR A 178 -12.05 -19.93 26.50
N ARG A 179 -12.46 -21.21 26.47
CA ARG A 179 -13.86 -21.63 26.62
C ARG A 179 -14.56 -21.12 27.89
N GLU A 180 -13.81 -20.91 28.99
CA GLU A 180 -14.34 -20.42 30.26
C GLU A 180 -14.71 -18.94 30.22
N LEU A 181 -14.22 -18.21 29.21
CA LEU A 181 -14.47 -16.80 28.97
C LEU A 181 -15.81 -16.58 28.24
N PHE A 182 -16.20 -17.51 27.36
CA PHE A 182 -17.30 -17.32 26.43
C PHE A 182 -18.66 -17.34 27.12
N THR A 183 -19.48 -16.35 26.81
CA THR A 183 -20.78 -16.16 27.46
C THR A 183 -21.96 -16.63 26.61
N ALA A 184 -21.85 -16.61 25.27
CA ALA A 184 -22.97 -16.96 24.37
C ALA A 184 -23.00 -18.42 23.95
N ASP A 185 -21.85 -19.04 23.73
CA ASP A 185 -21.71 -20.44 23.30
C ASP A 185 -20.26 -20.90 23.60
N SER A 186 -20.08 -22.17 23.89
CA SER A 186 -18.74 -22.67 24.24
C SER A 186 -18.58 -24.12 23.78
N VAL A 187 -17.33 -24.51 23.52
CA VAL A 187 -16.97 -25.90 23.23
C VAL A 187 -17.11 -26.79 24.45
N PRO A 188 -17.35 -28.14 24.30
CA PRO A 188 -17.48 -29.05 25.42
C PRO A 188 -16.31 -29.03 26.37
N ALA A 189 -16.58 -29.15 27.68
CA ALA A 189 -15.56 -29.10 28.72
C ALA A 189 -14.55 -30.27 28.63
N ASP A 190 -14.97 -31.39 28.11
CA ASP A 190 -14.19 -32.61 27.91
C ASP A 190 -13.45 -32.62 26.55
N LEU A 191 -13.75 -31.69 25.64
CA LEU A 191 -13.05 -31.59 24.36
C LEU A 191 -11.56 -31.31 24.58
N ARG A 192 -10.73 -32.28 24.18
CA ARG A 192 -9.27 -32.19 24.21
C ARG A 192 -8.74 -32.30 22.79
N PRO A 193 -8.45 -31.16 22.12
CA PRO A 193 -7.97 -31.20 20.74
C PRO A 193 -6.73 -32.08 20.65
N TRP A 194 -6.82 -33.13 19.85
CA TRP A 194 -5.72 -34.05 19.52
C TRP A 194 -4.89 -34.50 20.74
N GLY A 195 -5.55 -34.80 21.87
CA GLY A 195 -4.90 -35.26 23.08
C GLY A 195 -3.96 -34.22 23.74
N GLY A 196 -4.06 -32.94 23.35
CA GLY A 196 -3.22 -31.85 23.81
C GLY A 196 -1.97 -31.60 22.95
N ALA A 197 -1.90 -32.22 21.76
CA ALA A 197 -0.84 -31.93 20.81
C ALA A 197 -0.92 -30.44 20.33
N THR A 198 0.22 -29.84 20.04
CA THR A 198 0.28 -28.45 19.57
C THR A 198 -0.26 -28.32 18.15
N ALA A 199 -0.81 -27.16 17.81
CA ALA A 199 -1.24 -26.87 16.43
C ALA A 199 -0.10 -27.06 15.41
N SER A 200 1.14 -26.81 15.80
CA SER A 200 2.32 -27.05 14.96
C SER A 200 2.55 -28.53 14.68
N ALA A 201 2.37 -29.39 15.69
CA ALA A 201 2.52 -30.84 15.52
C ALA A 201 1.41 -31.39 14.60
N ILE A 202 0.16 -30.94 14.79
CA ILE A 202 -0.99 -31.34 13.95
C ILE A 202 -0.83 -30.88 12.50
N ALA A 203 -0.24 -29.73 12.30
CA ALA A 203 0.04 -29.18 10.97
C ALA A 203 1.26 -29.80 10.29
N GLU A 204 1.93 -30.73 10.95
CA GLU A 204 3.19 -31.32 10.45
C GLU A 204 4.23 -30.25 10.12
N MET A 205 4.31 -29.20 10.99
CA MET A 205 5.34 -28.17 10.81
C MET A 205 6.72 -28.80 10.92
N PRO A 206 7.63 -28.47 9.98
CA PRO A 206 8.99 -29.00 10.05
C PRO A 206 9.63 -28.70 11.40
N SER A 207 10.22 -29.71 12.03
CA SER A 207 10.98 -29.56 13.25
C SER A 207 12.43 -29.19 12.89
N GLY A 208 12.92 -28.08 13.40
CA GLY A 208 14.28 -27.60 13.16
C GLY A 208 14.30 -26.11 12.77
N ARG A 209 15.51 -25.57 12.65
CA ARG A 209 15.72 -24.22 12.17
C ARG A 209 15.37 -24.22 10.67
N ILE A 210 14.17 -23.78 10.35
CA ILE A 210 13.74 -23.66 8.96
C ILE A 210 14.60 -22.56 8.34
N GLU A 211 15.33 -22.88 7.28
CA GLU A 211 15.92 -21.90 6.39
C GLU A 211 14.82 -20.93 5.92
N ASN A 212 15.20 -19.72 5.56
CA ASN A 212 14.25 -18.71 5.12
C ASN A 212 13.31 -19.31 4.06
N LYS A 213 11.99 -19.23 4.29
CA LYS A 213 11.00 -19.74 3.33
C LYS A 213 11.07 -19.00 1.98
N THR A 214 11.46 -17.74 2.03
CA THR A 214 11.69 -16.93 0.83
C THR A 214 13.10 -17.24 0.36
N GLN A 215 13.20 -17.83 -0.81
CA GLN A 215 14.50 -18.05 -1.46
C GLN A 215 15.18 -16.70 -1.72
N PRO A 216 16.51 -16.61 -1.57
CA PRO A 216 17.25 -15.44 -2.02
C PRO A 216 16.95 -15.15 -3.51
N ILE A 217 17.00 -13.89 -3.88
CA ILE A 217 16.93 -13.50 -5.29
C ILE A 217 18.17 -14.08 -5.98
N ASP A 218 17.98 -14.73 -7.13
CA ASP A 218 19.08 -15.28 -7.90
C ASP A 218 20.06 -14.18 -8.32
N ASP A 219 21.36 -14.47 -8.25
CA ASP A 219 22.41 -13.51 -8.58
C ASP A 219 22.31 -12.97 -10.02
N THR A 220 21.80 -13.79 -10.95
CA THR A 220 21.56 -13.37 -12.35
C THR A 220 20.50 -12.27 -12.46
N VAL A 221 19.65 -12.10 -11.44
CA VAL A 221 18.64 -11.06 -11.35
C VAL A 221 19.13 -9.94 -10.43
N LEU A 222 19.67 -10.27 -9.25
CA LEU A 222 20.06 -9.31 -8.24
C LEU A 222 21.20 -8.38 -8.71
N GLN A 223 22.24 -8.97 -9.34
CA GLN A 223 23.41 -8.18 -9.76
C GLN A 223 23.06 -7.11 -10.81
N PRO A 224 22.39 -7.42 -11.93
CA PRO A 224 22.03 -6.39 -12.91
C PRO A 224 21.02 -5.39 -12.36
N MET A 225 20.09 -5.82 -11.51
CA MET A 225 19.13 -4.93 -10.86
C MET A 225 19.83 -3.92 -9.93
N LEU A 226 20.75 -4.39 -9.11
CA LEU A 226 21.51 -3.53 -8.19
C LEU A 226 22.46 -2.60 -8.96
N ALA A 227 23.14 -3.09 -10.00
CA ALA A 227 23.99 -2.26 -10.86
C ALA A 227 23.18 -1.14 -11.54
N ALA A 228 22.01 -1.47 -12.10
CA ALA A 228 21.11 -0.47 -12.67
C ALA A 228 20.60 0.53 -11.61
N ALA A 229 20.23 0.06 -10.42
CA ALA A 229 19.79 0.95 -9.34
C ALA A 229 20.90 1.90 -8.88
N LEU A 230 22.13 1.40 -8.72
CA LEU A 230 23.30 2.24 -8.39
C LEU A 230 23.60 3.28 -9.48
N PHE A 231 23.52 2.89 -10.75
CA PHE A 231 23.66 3.83 -11.87
C PHE A 231 22.58 4.92 -11.85
N LEU A 232 21.32 4.54 -11.64
CA LEU A 232 20.22 5.49 -11.54
C LEU A 232 20.40 6.46 -10.37
N VAL A 233 20.87 5.97 -9.23
CA VAL A 233 21.10 6.79 -8.04
C VAL A 233 22.30 7.73 -8.24
N SER A 234 23.44 7.20 -8.68
CA SER A 234 24.70 7.96 -8.72
C SER A 234 24.82 8.87 -9.94
N SER A 235 24.39 8.39 -11.12
CA SER A 235 24.59 9.10 -12.39
C SER A 235 23.38 9.91 -12.82
N LEU A 236 22.17 9.39 -12.64
CA LEU A 236 20.95 10.08 -13.07
C LEU A 236 20.20 10.77 -11.93
N GLY A 237 20.53 10.46 -10.68
CA GLY A 237 19.88 11.04 -9.49
C GLY A 237 19.81 12.57 -9.50
N PRO A 238 20.94 13.31 -9.69
CA PRO A 238 20.92 14.76 -9.73
C PRO A 238 19.97 15.33 -10.78
N HIS A 239 19.94 14.74 -11.98
CA HIS A 239 19.06 15.16 -13.07
C HIS A 239 17.59 14.85 -12.78
N ALA A 240 17.32 13.75 -12.08
CA ALA A 240 15.96 13.41 -11.62
C ALA A 240 15.47 14.41 -10.57
N VAL A 241 16.36 14.96 -9.72
CA VAL A 241 16.02 16.03 -8.76
C VAL A 241 15.63 17.31 -9.50
N GLU A 242 16.40 17.71 -10.53
CA GLU A 242 16.07 18.86 -11.38
C GLU A 242 14.70 18.65 -12.07
N LEU A 243 14.46 17.47 -12.64
CA LEU A 243 13.19 17.11 -13.26
C LEU A 243 12.03 17.17 -12.26
N ALA A 244 12.21 16.67 -11.05
CA ALA A 244 11.21 16.74 -9.98
C ALA A 244 10.91 18.19 -9.58
N GLN A 245 11.91 19.07 -9.60
CA GLN A 245 11.72 20.51 -9.38
C GLN A 245 10.90 21.14 -10.50
N GLN A 246 11.20 20.86 -11.77
CA GLN A 246 10.42 21.33 -12.92
C GLN A 246 8.94 20.92 -12.81
N ILE A 247 8.68 19.66 -12.41
CA ILE A 247 7.32 19.15 -12.18
C ILE A 247 6.62 19.94 -11.07
N ARG A 248 7.28 20.14 -9.92
CA ARG A 248 6.73 20.89 -8.79
C ARG A 248 6.42 22.35 -9.14
N GLU A 249 7.29 23.00 -9.90
CA GLU A 249 7.07 24.37 -10.36
C GLU A 249 5.88 24.47 -11.31
N ALA A 250 5.79 23.56 -12.28
CA ALA A 250 4.63 23.47 -13.17
C ALA A 250 3.31 23.23 -12.41
N ASP A 251 3.33 22.39 -11.38
CA ASP A 251 2.17 22.13 -10.54
C ASP A 251 1.77 23.35 -9.68
N LYS A 252 2.76 24.07 -9.13
CA LYS A 252 2.51 25.33 -8.39
C LYS A 252 1.89 26.40 -9.29
N LEU A 253 2.40 26.55 -10.50
CA LEU A 253 1.85 27.49 -11.48
C LEU A 253 0.43 27.09 -11.86
N SER A 254 0.16 25.82 -12.11
CA SER A 254 -1.17 25.29 -12.39
C SER A 254 -2.11 25.54 -11.22
N ALA A 255 -1.71 25.26 -9.97
CA ALA A 255 -2.53 25.48 -8.79
C ALA A 255 -2.85 26.97 -8.53
N ARG A 256 -1.89 27.86 -8.76
CA ARG A 256 -2.10 29.32 -8.65
C ARG A 256 -3.12 29.80 -9.69
N LYS A 257 -2.97 29.34 -10.95
CA LYS A 257 -3.89 29.69 -12.05
C LYS A 257 -5.27 29.08 -11.85
N THR A 258 -5.37 27.87 -11.31
CA THR A 258 -6.68 27.21 -11.07
C THR A 258 -7.58 28.01 -10.13
N ARG A 259 -7.04 28.71 -9.12
CA ARG A 259 -7.83 29.55 -8.22
C ARG A 259 -8.43 30.79 -8.90
N GLY A 260 -7.85 31.24 -10.01
CA GLY A 260 -8.31 32.38 -10.80
C GLY A 260 -8.95 32.01 -12.12
N LEU A 261 -9.06 30.71 -12.46
CA LEU A 261 -9.64 30.26 -13.72
C LEU A 261 -11.13 30.61 -13.78
N ARG A 262 -11.53 31.14 -14.91
CA ARG A 262 -12.92 31.49 -15.21
C ARG A 262 -13.45 30.66 -16.38
N ALA A 263 -14.70 30.26 -16.29
CA ALA A 263 -15.43 29.77 -17.43
C ALA A 263 -15.82 30.97 -18.30
N VAL A 264 -15.44 30.98 -19.57
CA VAL A 264 -15.80 32.01 -20.51
C VAL A 264 -16.52 31.39 -21.71
N HIS A 265 -17.54 32.09 -22.19
CA HIS A 265 -18.32 31.62 -23.34
C HIS A 265 -17.84 32.24 -24.66
N VAL A 266 -16.98 33.26 -24.59
CA VAL A 266 -16.37 33.91 -25.75
C VAL A 266 -14.91 33.59 -25.80
N ALA A 267 -14.35 33.32 -26.99
CA ALA A 267 -12.94 33.01 -27.15
C ALA A 267 -12.06 34.14 -26.56
N PRO A 268 -11.14 33.85 -25.61
CA PRO A 268 -10.29 34.85 -24.99
C PRO A 268 -9.08 35.13 -25.89
N VAL A 269 -9.35 35.83 -27.04
CA VAL A 269 -8.38 36.02 -28.09
C VAL A 269 -7.18 36.86 -27.63
N ALA A 270 -7.41 37.89 -26.83
CA ALA A 270 -6.37 38.78 -26.36
C ALA A 270 -5.37 38.02 -25.45
N GLU A 271 -5.91 37.26 -24.49
CA GLU A 271 -5.11 36.46 -23.55
C GLU A 271 -4.31 35.37 -24.28
N PHE A 272 -4.89 34.72 -25.29
CA PHE A 272 -4.15 33.74 -26.11
C PHE A 272 -3.10 34.41 -26.98
N THR A 273 -3.36 35.58 -27.56
CA THR A 273 -2.39 36.30 -28.37
C THR A 273 -1.20 36.72 -27.53
N GLU A 274 -1.44 37.27 -26.35
CA GLU A 274 -0.37 37.67 -25.43
C GLU A 274 0.49 36.44 -25.03
N LEU A 275 -0.16 35.31 -24.68
CA LEU A 275 0.53 34.06 -24.37
C LEU A 275 1.37 33.54 -25.54
N LEU A 276 0.83 33.54 -26.78
CA LEU A 276 1.54 33.06 -27.95
C LEU A 276 2.72 33.97 -28.32
N ASN A 277 2.59 35.29 -28.13
CA ASN A 277 3.69 36.23 -28.29
C ASN A 277 4.81 35.94 -27.27
N GLU A 278 4.47 35.66 -26.01
CA GLU A 278 5.45 35.25 -24.99
C GLU A 278 6.26 34.00 -25.43
N TYR A 279 5.57 32.98 -25.97
CA TYR A 279 6.24 31.79 -26.52
C TYR A 279 7.16 32.12 -27.71
N THR A 280 6.72 32.99 -28.60
CA THR A 280 7.45 33.38 -29.80
C THR A 280 8.68 34.26 -29.45
N ASP A 281 8.51 35.26 -28.57
CA ASP A 281 9.54 36.18 -28.15
C ASP A 281 10.66 35.46 -27.36
N THR A 282 10.30 34.43 -26.58
CA THR A 282 11.25 33.61 -25.84
C THR A 282 11.80 32.43 -26.66
N CYS A 283 11.38 32.27 -27.93
CA CYS A 283 11.72 31.11 -28.76
C CYS A 283 11.43 29.76 -28.07
N THR A 284 10.42 29.71 -27.19
CA THR A 284 10.05 28.52 -26.43
C THR A 284 9.06 27.67 -27.25
N PRO A 285 9.34 26.37 -27.51
CA PRO A 285 8.39 25.51 -28.21
C PRO A 285 7.07 25.38 -27.46
N LEU A 286 5.96 25.34 -28.19
CA LEU A 286 4.61 25.13 -27.63
C LEU A 286 4.49 23.73 -27.00
N PRO A 287 3.61 23.55 -26.00
CA PRO A 287 3.45 22.28 -25.30
C PRO A 287 2.83 21.19 -26.19
N MET A 288 3.43 20.00 -26.20
CA MET A 288 2.96 18.83 -26.93
C MET A 288 1.85 18.09 -26.16
N LEU A 289 0.91 17.54 -26.92
CA LEU A 289 -0.18 16.69 -26.42
C LEU A 289 0.31 15.26 -26.30
N ALA A 290 -0.09 14.55 -25.26
CA ALA A 290 0.28 13.14 -25.08
C ALA A 290 -0.36 12.25 -26.18
N ASP A 291 0.35 11.18 -26.58
CA ASP A 291 0.00 10.31 -27.70
C ASP A 291 -1.42 9.75 -27.67
N HIS A 292 -1.90 9.34 -26.48
CA HIS A 292 -3.27 8.83 -26.36
C HIS A 292 -4.33 9.89 -26.68
N HIS A 293 -4.09 11.16 -26.36
CA HIS A 293 -4.99 12.26 -26.74
C HIS A 293 -4.85 12.65 -28.21
N VAL A 294 -3.67 12.42 -28.83
CA VAL A 294 -3.52 12.54 -30.29
C VAL A 294 -4.36 11.48 -30.98
N ALA A 295 -4.34 10.24 -30.48
CA ALA A 295 -5.20 9.16 -30.98
C ALA A 295 -6.70 9.50 -30.85
N ASP A 296 -7.12 10.10 -29.72
CA ASP A 296 -8.50 10.57 -29.50
C ASP A 296 -8.90 11.64 -30.52
N ARG A 297 -7.99 12.58 -30.86
CA ARG A 297 -8.24 13.61 -31.90
C ARG A 297 -8.41 12.99 -33.28
N LEU A 298 -7.53 12.06 -33.67
CA LEU A 298 -7.64 11.34 -34.92
C LEU A 298 -8.96 10.57 -35.01
N ALA A 299 -9.35 9.90 -33.96
CA ALA A 299 -10.64 9.21 -33.88
C ALA A 299 -11.84 10.17 -33.94
N SER A 300 -11.64 11.44 -33.53
CA SER A 300 -12.66 12.51 -33.61
C SER A 300 -12.69 13.24 -34.97
N GLY A 301 -11.89 12.78 -35.95
CA GLY A 301 -11.91 13.30 -37.33
C GLY A 301 -10.90 14.41 -37.61
N TRP A 302 -9.90 14.62 -36.77
CA TRP A 302 -8.78 15.51 -37.11
C TRP A 302 -7.92 14.88 -38.22
N ALA A 303 -7.45 15.72 -39.14
CA ALA A 303 -6.54 15.27 -40.20
C ALA A 303 -5.16 14.93 -39.60
N ALA A 304 -4.52 13.88 -40.12
CA ALA A 304 -3.21 13.43 -39.62
C ALA A 304 -2.08 14.43 -39.89
N ASP A 305 -2.28 15.29 -40.89
CA ASP A 305 -1.38 16.38 -41.30
C ASP A 305 -1.76 17.76 -40.70
N ASP A 306 -2.75 17.80 -39.81
CA ASP A 306 -3.16 19.04 -39.15
C ASP A 306 -2.02 19.59 -38.26
N PRO A 307 -1.52 20.82 -38.52
CA PRO A 307 -0.39 21.39 -37.75
C PRO A 307 -0.67 21.53 -36.25
N LEU A 308 -1.95 21.55 -35.85
CA LEU A 308 -2.34 21.64 -34.45
C LEU A 308 -2.69 20.29 -33.83
N LEU A 309 -2.55 19.18 -34.56
CA LEU A 309 -2.93 17.84 -34.10
C LEU A 309 -2.25 17.49 -32.76
N THR A 310 -0.97 17.79 -32.63
CA THR A 310 -0.16 17.45 -31.47
C THR A 310 -0.07 18.59 -30.41
N LEU A 311 -0.76 19.72 -30.64
CA LEU A 311 -0.70 20.87 -29.73
C LEU A 311 -1.57 20.67 -28.49
N ALA A 312 -1.02 20.85 -27.29
CA ALA A 312 -1.74 20.74 -26.03
C ALA A 312 -2.58 22.00 -25.73
N THR A 313 -3.62 22.24 -26.48
CA THR A 313 -4.51 23.42 -26.36
C THR A 313 -5.11 23.59 -24.97
N GLY A 314 -5.35 22.49 -24.22
CA GLY A 314 -5.81 22.54 -22.83
C GLY A 314 -4.78 23.10 -21.86
N VAL A 315 -3.48 22.94 -22.15
CA VAL A 315 -2.40 23.56 -21.37
C VAL A 315 -2.37 25.06 -21.62
N LEU A 316 -2.42 25.47 -22.89
CA LEU A 316 -2.48 26.89 -23.27
C LEU A 316 -3.73 27.59 -22.70
N ALA A 317 -4.89 26.91 -22.70
CA ALA A 317 -6.11 27.46 -22.10
C ALA A 317 -5.91 27.80 -20.61
N ARG A 318 -5.36 26.87 -19.84
CA ARG A 318 -5.05 27.11 -18.42
C ARG A 318 -4.03 28.22 -18.22
N GLN A 319 -3.02 28.32 -19.08
CA GLN A 319 -2.06 29.40 -19.05
C GLN A 319 -2.68 30.76 -19.37
N ALA A 320 -3.64 30.80 -20.29
CA ALA A 320 -4.44 31.99 -20.62
C ALA A 320 -5.54 32.28 -19.57
N GLY A 321 -5.59 31.57 -18.44
CA GLY A 321 -6.52 31.86 -17.34
C GLY A 321 -7.95 31.33 -17.52
N VAL A 322 -8.16 30.37 -18.45
CA VAL A 322 -9.49 29.74 -18.67
C VAL A 322 -9.48 28.25 -18.32
N THR A 323 -10.66 27.71 -18.00
CA THR A 323 -10.76 26.32 -17.51
C THR A 323 -10.40 25.28 -18.56
N GLN A 324 -10.77 25.52 -19.80
CA GLN A 324 -10.53 24.58 -20.90
C GLN A 324 -10.55 25.33 -22.25
N PHE A 325 -9.99 24.70 -23.29
CA PHE A 325 -10.11 25.14 -24.65
C PHE A 325 -11.42 24.58 -25.26
N GLU A 326 -12.28 25.47 -25.77
CA GLU A 326 -13.51 25.04 -26.41
C GLU A 326 -13.33 24.95 -27.93
N ALA A 327 -13.80 23.85 -28.54
CA ALA A 327 -13.63 23.60 -29.98
C ALA A 327 -14.18 24.74 -30.86
N ARG A 328 -15.26 25.42 -30.42
CA ARG A 328 -15.85 26.58 -31.12
C ARG A 328 -14.90 27.78 -31.20
N TRP A 329 -13.83 27.84 -30.39
CA TRP A 329 -12.86 28.94 -30.47
C TRP A 329 -11.88 28.77 -31.62
N MET A 330 -11.80 27.57 -32.23
CA MET A 330 -10.89 27.27 -33.35
C MET A 330 -11.08 28.23 -34.52
N SER A 331 -12.30 28.64 -34.82
CA SER A 331 -12.56 29.61 -35.92
C SER A 331 -11.82 30.95 -35.74
N ARG A 332 -11.48 31.33 -34.51
CA ARG A 332 -10.81 32.60 -34.19
C ARG A 332 -9.34 32.43 -33.80
N LEU A 333 -8.98 31.30 -33.21
CA LEU A 333 -7.64 31.07 -32.63
C LEU A 333 -6.76 30.22 -33.55
N ARG A 334 -7.30 29.59 -34.59
CA ARG A 334 -6.57 28.66 -35.45
C ARG A 334 -5.36 29.34 -36.12
N GLY A 335 -5.55 30.46 -36.79
CA GLY A 335 -4.48 31.18 -37.44
C GLY A 335 -3.34 31.56 -36.50
N PRO A 336 -3.60 32.30 -35.40
CA PRO A 336 -2.58 32.61 -34.42
C PRO A 336 -1.85 31.38 -33.83
N LEU A 337 -2.57 30.26 -33.64
CA LEU A 337 -1.94 29.00 -33.16
C LEU A 337 -1.02 28.37 -34.22
N GLU A 338 -1.46 28.34 -35.50
CA GLU A 338 -0.65 27.84 -36.61
C GLU A 338 0.60 28.69 -36.86
N ASP A 339 0.49 30.01 -36.76
CA ASP A 339 1.60 30.95 -36.88
C ASP A 339 2.63 30.70 -35.77
N ALA A 340 2.17 30.54 -34.54
CA ALA A 340 3.05 30.24 -33.39
C ALA A 340 3.69 28.84 -33.52
N VAL A 341 2.94 27.82 -33.96
CA VAL A 341 3.49 26.47 -34.23
C VAL A 341 4.59 26.55 -35.32
N THR A 342 4.36 27.32 -36.36
CA THR A 342 5.35 27.49 -37.43
C THR A 342 6.60 28.22 -36.95
N SER A 343 6.45 29.19 -36.05
CA SER A 343 7.56 29.99 -35.50
C SER A 343 8.42 29.21 -34.52
N VAL A 344 7.83 28.55 -33.52
CA VAL A 344 8.59 27.95 -32.41
C VAL A 344 8.46 26.44 -32.30
N GLY A 345 7.58 25.83 -33.12
CA GLY A 345 7.34 24.38 -33.10
C GLY A 345 6.57 23.89 -31.87
N ILE A 346 6.34 22.57 -31.84
CA ILE A 346 5.71 21.86 -30.71
C ILE A 346 6.69 20.86 -30.16
N LYS A 347 6.88 20.84 -28.83
CA LYS A 347 7.81 19.94 -28.17
C LYS A 347 7.30 19.56 -26.77
N GLU A 348 7.73 18.42 -26.28
CA GLU A 348 7.49 18.01 -24.90
C GLU A 348 7.98 19.06 -23.90
N VAL A 349 7.32 19.14 -22.74
CA VAL A 349 7.52 20.26 -21.80
C VAL A 349 8.75 20.07 -20.90
N PHE A 350 8.97 18.83 -20.43
CA PHE A 350 9.98 18.54 -19.43
C PHE A 350 11.28 18.03 -20.05
N ALA A 351 12.39 18.31 -19.38
CA ALA A 351 13.74 17.91 -19.78
C ALA A 351 14.14 18.30 -21.21
N ARG A 352 13.70 19.47 -21.69
CA ARG A 352 14.04 19.98 -23.04
C ARG A 352 15.54 20.18 -23.23
N ASP A 353 16.21 20.63 -22.17
CA ASP A 353 17.65 20.91 -22.11
C ASP A 353 18.35 19.86 -21.24
N ALA A 354 18.02 18.56 -21.48
CA ALA A 354 18.60 17.47 -20.73
C ALA A 354 20.14 17.47 -20.84
N ALA A 355 20.81 17.51 -19.68
CA ALA A 355 22.25 17.48 -19.60
C ALA A 355 22.84 16.21 -20.22
N GLY A 356 24.06 16.35 -20.79
CA GLY A 356 24.78 15.21 -21.34
C GLY A 356 25.34 14.30 -20.22
N VAL A 357 25.15 13.00 -20.37
CA VAL A 357 25.77 11.96 -19.54
C VAL A 357 26.65 11.07 -20.43
N THR A 358 27.73 10.57 -19.86
CA THR A 358 28.61 9.63 -20.55
C THR A 358 27.92 8.31 -20.72
N ALA A 359 27.81 7.82 -21.94
CA ALA A 359 27.22 6.51 -22.27
C ALA A 359 28.16 5.35 -21.88
N ALA A 360 27.73 4.12 -22.13
CA ALA A 360 28.57 2.95 -21.94
C ALA A 360 29.88 3.01 -22.77
N ASP A 361 29.85 3.62 -23.96
CA ASP A 361 31.05 4.08 -24.66
C ASP A 361 31.50 5.45 -24.09
N PRO A 362 32.63 5.53 -23.40
CA PRO A 362 33.12 6.77 -22.76
C PRO A 362 33.34 7.93 -23.75
N SER A 363 33.48 7.68 -25.04
CA SER A 363 33.61 8.69 -26.07
C SER A 363 32.27 9.36 -26.44
N LEU A 364 31.15 8.79 -26.01
CA LEU A 364 29.84 9.25 -26.40
C LEU A 364 29.12 9.91 -25.20
N VAL A 365 28.79 11.17 -25.38
CA VAL A 365 27.94 11.94 -24.43
C VAL A 365 26.57 12.11 -25.05
N LEU A 366 25.56 11.65 -24.35
CA LEU A 366 24.16 11.71 -24.78
C LEU A 366 23.33 12.47 -23.77
N PRO A 367 22.24 13.15 -24.20
CA PRO A 367 21.25 13.66 -23.25
C PRO A 367 20.78 12.51 -22.34
N TRP A 368 20.72 12.75 -21.03
CA TRP A 368 20.32 11.72 -20.06
C TRP A 368 18.89 11.22 -20.26
N THR A 369 18.06 12.02 -20.92
CA THR A 369 16.72 11.64 -21.37
C THR A 369 16.34 12.50 -22.60
N LEU A 370 15.39 12.01 -23.39
CA LEU A 370 14.67 12.81 -24.37
C LEU A 370 13.67 13.76 -23.69
N PRO A 371 13.18 14.79 -24.36
CA PRO A 371 12.07 15.58 -23.85
C PRO A 371 10.86 14.73 -23.50
N LEU A 372 10.21 15.04 -22.39
CA LEU A 372 9.19 14.21 -21.76
C LEU A 372 7.85 14.96 -21.63
N HIS A 373 6.74 14.26 -21.82
CA HIS A 373 5.46 14.75 -21.31
C HIS A 373 5.33 14.47 -19.80
N ARG A 374 4.36 15.13 -19.14
CA ARG A 374 4.24 15.11 -17.67
C ARG A 374 4.19 13.69 -17.06
N LEU A 375 3.43 12.77 -17.66
CA LEU A 375 3.32 11.41 -17.10
C LEU A 375 4.65 10.63 -17.18
N GLN A 376 5.40 10.80 -18.29
CA GLN A 376 6.71 10.18 -18.44
C GLN A 376 7.73 10.79 -17.44
N ALA A 377 7.72 12.12 -17.30
CA ALA A 377 8.59 12.81 -16.34
C ALA A 377 8.35 12.31 -14.91
N VAL A 378 7.10 12.23 -14.53
CA VAL A 378 6.66 11.71 -13.23
C VAL A 378 7.06 10.24 -13.05
N ALA A 379 6.84 9.40 -14.06
CA ALA A 379 7.23 7.99 -14.02
C ALA A 379 8.75 7.82 -13.87
N LEU A 380 9.54 8.63 -14.58
CA LEU A 380 11.01 8.58 -14.51
C LEU A 380 11.53 8.96 -13.11
N VAL A 381 10.99 10.03 -12.51
CA VAL A 381 11.28 10.37 -11.10
C VAL A 381 10.90 9.22 -10.17
N GLY A 382 9.76 8.58 -10.39
CA GLY A 382 9.31 7.41 -9.63
C GLY A 382 10.26 6.20 -9.76
N ILE A 383 10.80 5.96 -10.95
CA ILE A 383 11.80 4.90 -11.20
C ILE A 383 13.09 5.18 -10.41
N VAL A 384 13.61 6.41 -10.45
CA VAL A 384 14.81 6.77 -9.70
C VAL A 384 14.58 6.67 -8.19
N ARG A 385 13.41 7.09 -7.70
CA ARG A 385 13.04 6.91 -6.29
C ARG A 385 12.93 5.43 -5.90
N THR A 386 12.43 4.58 -6.79
CA THR A 386 12.42 3.13 -6.56
C THR A 386 13.84 2.55 -6.52
N ALA A 387 14.74 3.07 -7.34
CA ALA A 387 16.15 2.67 -7.33
C ALA A 387 16.82 2.97 -5.98
N THR A 388 16.52 4.12 -5.34
CA THR A 388 17.04 4.39 -3.99
C THR A 388 16.56 3.34 -2.98
N MET A 389 15.30 2.91 -3.05
CA MET A 389 14.75 1.87 -2.19
C MET A 389 15.42 0.51 -2.43
N ILE A 390 15.73 0.16 -3.68
CA ILE A 390 16.45 -1.08 -4.03
C ILE A 390 17.85 -1.07 -3.41
N VAL A 391 18.59 0.03 -3.54
CA VAL A 391 19.94 0.17 -2.95
C VAL A 391 19.87 0.03 -1.43
N LEU A 392 18.91 0.68 -0.76
CA LEU A 392 18.72 0.55 0.67
C LEU A 392 18.39 -0.88 1.07
N ALA A 393 17.42 -1.51 0.42
CA ALA A 393 16.98 -2.87 0.75
C ALA A 393 18.10 -3.90 0.58
N ALA A 394 18.90 -3.77 -0.49
CA ALA A 394 19.98 -4.72 -0.80
C ALA A 394 21.22 -4.54 0.09
N ALA A 395 21.53 -3.32 0.53
CA ALA A 395 22.84 -3.03 1.10
C ALA A 395 22.81 -2.48 2.55
N SER A 396 21.63 -2.31 3.18
CA SER A 396 21.54 -1.85 4.57
C SER A 396 21.32 -2.98 5.57
N GLY A 397 20.83 -4.15 5.15
CA GLY A 397 20.38 -5.22 6.03
C GLY A 397 19.07 -4.91 6.78
N MET A 398 18.44 -3.79 6.53
CA MET A 398 17.15 -3.42 7.14
C MET A 398 16.02 -4.34 6.67
N ARG A 399 15.11 -4.68 7.57
CA ARG A 399 13.87 -5.34 7.19
C ARG A 399 12.95 -4.34 6.48
N ALA A 400 12.03 -4.84 5.64
CA ALA A 400 11.06 -4.00 4.96
C ALA A 400 10.27 -3.08 5.92
N SER A 401 9.95 -3.57 7.13
CA SER A 401 9.29 -2.77 8.16
C SER A 401 10.14 -1.61 8.69
N GLU A 402 11.43 -1.82 8.83
CA GLU A 402 12.41 -0.83 9.32
C GLU A 402 12.70 0.21 8.23
N LEU A 403 12.82 -0.25 6.98
CA LEU A 403 13.02 0.62 5.82
C LEU A 403 11.82 1.56 5.60
N MET A 404 10.60 1.06 5.77
CA MET A 404 9.39 1.88 5.62
C MET A 404 9.15 2.87 6.76
N GLU A 405 9.83 2.73 7.89
CA GLU A 405 9.81 3.68 9.00
C GLU A 405 10.87 4.80 8.86
N LEU A 406 11.73 4.74 7.83
CA LEU A 406 12.68 5.82 7.55
C LEU A 406 11.96 7.13 7.32
N ARG A 407 12.50 8.20 7.90
CA ARG A 407 11.93 9.54 7.84
C ARG A 407 12.91 10.53 7.22
N ILE A 408 12.40 11.62 6.68
CA ILE A 408 13.23 12.74 6.25
C ILE A 408 14.01 13.26 7.46
N GLY A 409 15.32 13.44 7.31
CA GLY A 409 16.23 13.77 8.37
C GLY A 409 16.82 12.55 9.11
N CYS A 410 16.57 11.32 8.61
CA CYS A 410 17.13 10.12 9.23
C CYS A 410 18.63 9.94 9.06
N ARG A 411 19.28 10.71 8.20
CA ARG A 411 20.73 10.70 8.04
C ARG A 411 21.40 11.35 9.25
N LEU A 412 22.20 10.57 9.98
CA LEU A 412 22.96 11.11 11.10
C LEU A 412 24.26 11.78 10.60
N PRO A 413 24.83 12.75 11.36
CA PRO A 413 26.09 13.37 11.01
C PRO A 413 27.19 12.34 10.75
N LEU A 414 28.06 12.66 9.80
CA LEU A 414 29.20 11.82 9.47
C LEU A 414 30.18 11.79 10.66
N GLU A 415 30.70 10.63 10.96
CA GLU A 415 31.72 10.43 11.96
C GLU A 415 33.01 9.94 11.31
N GLU A 416 34.14 10.39 11.80
CA GLU A 416 35.44 9.91 11.41
C GLU A 416 36.16 9.27 12.62
N PRO A 417 35.77 8.02 12.99
CA PRO A 417 36.31 7.34 14.18
C PRO A 417 37.83 7.13 14.08
N THR A 418 38.37 7.11 12.86
CA THR A 418 39.78 6.99 12.58
C THR A 418 40.08 7.82 11.33
N PRO A 419 41.23 8.52 11.23
CA PRO A 419 41.59 9.30 10.05
C PRO A 419 41.42 8.48 8.75
N GLY A 420 40.64 9.02 7.80
CA GLY A 420 40.35 8.38 6.52
C GLY A 420 39.26 7.31 6.53
N LEU A 421 38.59 7.03 7.68
CA LEU A 421 37.47 6.11 7.78
C LEU A 421 36.19 6.88 8.14
N THR A 422 35.38 7.17 7.15
CA THR A 422 34.07 7.81 7.37
C THR A 422 33.00 6.75 7.73
N ARG A 423 32.27 6.99 8.82
CA ARG A 423 31.14 6.18 9.24
C ARG A 423 29.84 6.86 8.86
N TYR A 424 29.02 6.17 8.09
CA TYR A 424 27.69 6.59 7.67
C TYR A 424 26.65 5.91 8.53
N ARG A 425 25.67 6.66 9.09
CA ARG A 425 24.62 6.12 9.95
C ARG A 425 23.24 6.66 9.58
N LEU A 426 22.23 5.80 9.77
CA LEU A 426 20.82 6.13 9.59
C LEU A 426 20.08 5.84 10.88
N ALA A 427 19.22 6.76 11.33
CA ALA A 427 18.29 6.54 12.42
C ALA A 427 16.96 5.96 11.88
N SER A 428 16.44 4.94 12.50
CA SER A 428 15.13 4.37 12.20
C SER A 428 14.58 3.60 13.40
N LYS A 429 13.56 2.76 13.19
CA LYS A 429 12.92 1.99 14.25
C LYS A 429 12.99 0.50 13.97
N VAL A 430 13.40 -0.28 14.96
CA VAL A 430 13.16 -1.74 14.97
C VAL A 430 11.72 -1.98 15.36
N VAL A 431 10.95 -2.68 14.53
CA VAL A 431 9.53 -2.93 14.73
C VAL A 431 9.27 -4.38 15.17
N LYS A 432 9.95 -5.33 14.54
CA LYS A 432 9.68 -6.75 14.76
C LYS A 432 10.18 -7.20 16.14
N GLY A 433 9.25 -7.68 16.97
CA GLY A 433 9.56 -8.15 18.31
C GLY A 433 9.69 -7.04 19.36
N GLN A 434 9.34 -5.82 18.99
CA GLN A 434 9.32 -4.65 19.87
C GLN A 434 7.87 -4.29 20.26
N PRO A 435 7.67 -3.48 21.31
CA PRO A 435 6.39 -2.88 21.62
C PRO A 435 5.82 -2.11 20.43
N LEU A 436 4.51 -1.81 20.48
CA LEU A 436 3.87 -0.98 19.47
C LEU A 436 4.58 0.38 19.39
N GLY A 437 4.88 0.84 18.16
CA GLY A 437 5.69 2.02 17.93
C GLY A 437 7.15 1.74 17.66
N GLY A 438 7.60 0.51 17.88
CA GLY A 438 9.01 0.10 17.71
C GLY A 438 9.95 0.71 18.73
N THR A 439 11.23 0.43 18.57
CA THR A 439 12.32 1.00 19.38
C THR A 439 13.27 1.73 18.44
N ASP A 440 13.68 2.93 18.79
CA ASP A 440 14.66 3.69 18.03
C ASP A 440 15.99 2.95 18.01
N ASP A 441 16.63 2.89 16.83
CA ASP A 441 17.89 2.22 16.60
C ASP A 441 18.66 2.90 15.46
N GLU A 442 19.95 2.59 15.34
CA GLU A 442 20.85 3.15 14.34
C GLU A 442 21.45 2.04 13.47
N TRP A 443 21.51 2.30 12.18
CA TRP A 443 22.15 1.41 11.21
C TRP A 443 23.44 2.03 10.68
N VAL A 444 24.56 1.33 10.86
CA VAL A 444 25.80 1.66 10.15
C VAL A 444 25.67 1.14 8.73
N VAL A 445 25.83 2.03 7.76
CA VAL A 445 25.63 1.72 6.33
C VAL A 445 26.84 2.12 5.51
N ILE A 446 26.90 1.64 4.28
CA ILE A 446 27.93 2.07 3.31
C ILE A 446 27.52 3.38 2.63
N GLU A 447 28.51 4.11 2.10
CA GLU A 447 28.26 5.40 1.43
C GLU A 447 27.17 5.36 0.36
N PRO A 448 27.08 4.37 -0.56
CA PRO A 448 26.02 4.32 -1.55
C PRO A 448 24.60 4.30 -0.95
N VAL A 449 24.41 3.65 0.20
CA VAL A 449 23.14 3.66 0.93
C VAL A 449 22.83 5.03 1.49
N TYR A 450 23.81 5.67 2.11
CA TYR A 450 23.65 7.02 2.66
C TYR A 450 23.30 8.06 1.56
N ARG A 451 23.97 7.97 0.39
CA ARG A 451 23.68 8.80 -0.78
C ARG A 451 22.31 8.50 -1.39
N ALA A 452 21.88 7.23 -1.37
CA ALA A 452 20.55 6.87 -1.82
C ALA A 452 19.44 7.48 -0.94
N VAL A 453 19.67 7.57 0.39
CA VAL A 453 18.75 8.28 1.30
C VAL A 453 18.73 9.77 0.99
N GLU A 454 19.90 10.41 0.80
CA GLU A 454 20.01 11.81 0.40
C GLU A 454 19.18 12.12 -0.85
N LEU A 455 19.36 11.31 -1.89
CA LEU A 455 18.57 11.43 -3.11
C LEU A 455 17.07 11.23 -2.89
N ALA A 456 16.68 10.25 -2.07
CA ALA A 456 15.28 10.01 -1.76
C ALA A 456 14.63 11.19 -1.02
N GLU A 457 15.36 11.86 -0.12
CA GLU A 457 14.94 13.09 0.55
C GLU A 457 14.77 14.25 -0.46
N ASP A 458 15.71 14.39 -1.41
CA ASP A 458 15.64 15.41 -2.47
C ASP A 458 14.49 15.20 -3.45
N LEU A 459 14.15 13.97 -3.72
CA LEU A 459 13.02 13.60 -4.58
C LEU A 459 11.66 13.65 -3.86
N HIS A 460 11.65 13.82 -2.53
CA HIS A 460 10.40 13.82 -1.77
C HIS A 460 9.59 15.11 -2.00
N ASP A 461 8.29 14.96 -2.20
CA ASP A 461 7.38 16.10 -2.46
C ASP A 461 7.16 16.95 -1.21
N ASP A 462 7.04 16.31 -0.05
CA ASP A 462 6.91 16.94 1.25
C ASP A 462 8.25 16.83 1.99
N ARG A 463 8.99 17.95 2.02
CA ARG A 463 10.34 17.99 2.60
C ARG A 463 10.34 18.33 4.09
N HIS A 464 9.22 18.12 4.75
CA HIS A 464 9.16 18.41 6.14
C HIS A 464 9.86 17.33 7.00
N GLU A 465 10.67 17.76 7.95
CA GLU A 465 11.39 16.86 8.85
C GLU A 465 10.44 15.93 9.58
N GLY A 466 10.77 14.65 9.65
CA GLY A 466 9.96 13.63 10.26
C GLY A 466 8.87 13.03 9.35
N ALA A 467 8.66 13.54 8.12
CA ALA A 467 7.80 12.87 7.15
C ALA A 467 8.42 11.51 6.73
N LEU A 468 7.56 10.55 6.40
CA LEU A 468 8.04 9.23 5.96
C LEU A 468 8.78 9.31 4.62
N LEU A 469 10.01 8.84 4.56
CA LEU A 469 10.85 8.90 3.36
C LEU A 469 10.23 8.14 2.19
N PHE A 470 9.66 6.96 2.43
CA PHE A 470 8.97 6.11 1.44
C PHE A 470 7.48 6.01 1.72
N GLY A 471 6.91 6.94 2.47
CA GLY A 471 5.48 7.06 2.68
C GLY A 471 4.71 7.07 1.36
N ARG A 472 3.39 6.98 1.41
CA ARG A 472 2.51 6.81 0.25
C ARG A 472 3.04 7.61 -0.93
N PHE A 473 3.57 6.90 -1.93
CA PHE A 473 3.91 7.50 -3.20
C PHE A 473 2.66 8.24 -3.68
N ALA A 474 2.78 9.52 -3.99
CA ALA A 474 1.69 10.33 -4.55
C ALA A 474 1.19 9.77 -5.90
N PHE A 475 1.94 8.83 -6.46
CA PHE A 475 1.51 8.02 -7.58
C PHE A 475 0.67 6.87 -7.06
N SER A 476 -0.63 7.04 -7.16
CA SER A 476 -1.60 5.95 -7.04
C SER A 476 -1.49 5.00 -8.24
N VAL A 477 -0.34 4.40 -8.46
CA VAL A 477 -0.36 3.02 -8.89
C VAL A 477 -0.90 2.29 -7.68
N ARG A 478 -2.20 2.06 -7.65
CA ARG A 478 -2.82 1.09 -6.77
C ARG A 478 -2.24 -0.27 -7.15
N TYR A 479 -1.01 -0.53 -6.77
CA TYR A 479 -0.59 -1.89 -6.49
C TYR A 479 -1.38 -2.27 -5.23
N LYS A 480 -2.62 -2.71 -5.46
CA LYS A 480 -3.15 -3.75 -4.62
C LYS A 480 -2.11 -4.88 -4.71
N TRP A 481 -1.25 -4.94 -3.74
CA TRP A 481 -0.60 -6.19 -3.40
C TRP A 481 -1.72 -7.07 -2.81
N CYS A 482 -2.62 -7.52 -3.70
CA CYS A 482 -3.45 -8.66 -3.43
C CYS A 482 -2.43 -9.79 -3.42
N GLY A 483 -2.16 -10.38 -2.28
CA GLY A 483 -1.57 -11.71 -2.23
C GLY A 483 -2.25 -12.61 -3.27
N PRO A 484 -1.66 -13.74 -3.63
CA PRO A 484 -2.19 -14.62 -4.67
C PRO A 484 -3.70 -14.71 -4.49
N PRO A 485 -4.50 -14.62 -5.56
CA PRO A 485 -5.94 -14.46 -5.46
C PRO A 485 -6.50 -15.57 -4.55
N HIS A 486 -7.05 -15.15 -3.41
CA HIS A 486 -7.80 -16.07 -2.58
C HIS A 486 -9.04 -16.43 -3.41
N PRO A 487 -9.34 -17.71 -3.68
CA PRO A 487 -10.39 -18.13 -4.60
C PRO A 487 -11.82 -17.72 -4.16
N THR A 488 -11.99 -16.89 -3.15
CA THR A 488 -13.30 -16.51 -2.59
C THR A 488 -13.54 -15.00 -2.47
N ARG A 489 -12.71 -14.12 -3.06
CA ARG A 489 -13.08 -12.71 -3.20
C ARG A 489 -13.40 -12.37 -4.65
N THR A 490 -14.66 -12.58 -5.05
CA THR A 490 -15.23 -11.95 -6.24
C THR A 490 -15.37 -10.44 -5.98
N CYS A 491 -14.33 -9.66 -6.34
CA CYS A 491 -14.56 -8.27 -6.64
C CYS A 491 -15.32 -8.23 -7.97
N SER A 492 -16.60 -7.90 -7.91
CA SER A 492 -17.40 -7.54 -9.08
C SER A 492 -16.86 -6.23 -9.67
N SER A 493 -15.91 -6.36 -10.60
CA SER A 493 -15.61 -5.31 -11.58
C SER A 493 -16.35 -5.67 -12.88
N PRO A 494 -16.97 -4.70 -13.56
CA PRO A 494 -17.67 -5.00 -14.81
C PRO A 494 -16.69 -5.56 -15.85
N ALA A 495 -17.09 -6.67 -16.45
CA ALA A 495 -16.34 -7.37 -17.47
C ALA A 495 -16.09 -6.45 -18.69
N SER A 496 -14.84 -6.29 -19.07
CA SER A 496 -14.48 -5.82 -20.41
C SER A 496 -14.84 -6.90 -21.44
N PRO A 497 -15.38 -6.53 -22.60
CA PRO A 497 -15.74 -7.51 -23.62
C PRO A 497 -14.50 -8.22 -24.19
N PRO A 498 -14.64 -9.47 -24.65
CA PRO A 498 -13.53 -10.26 -25.17
C PRO A 498 -12.98 -9.68 -26.47
N ILE A 499 -11.66 -9.50 -26.53
CA ILE A 499 -10.93 -9.16 -27.74
C ILE A 499 -10.86 -10.43 -28.61
N THR A 500 -11.58 -10.44 -29.72
CA THR A 500 -11.46 -11.48 -30.77
C THR A 500 -10.16 -11.26 -31.52
N PRO A 501 -9.30 -12.27 -31.69
CA PRO A 501 -8.10 -12.14 -32.52
C PRO A 501 -8.47 -12.10 -34.02
N PRO A 502 -7.74 -11.33 -34.86
CA PRO A 502 -7.98 -11.28 -36.29
C PRO A 502 -7.61 -12.61 -36.94
N SER A 503 -8.53 -13.14 -37.78
CA SER A 503 -8.28 -14.27 -38.67
C SER A 503 -7.20 -13.91 -39.67
N ARG A 504 -6.16 -14.76 -39.75
CA ARG A 504 -5.17 -14.71 -40.82
C ARG A 504 -5.75 -15.27 -42.12
N PRO A 505 -5.31 -14.75 -43.28
CA PRO A 505 -5.65 -15.29 -44.60
C PRO A 505 -4.98 -16.62 -44.89
#